data_3e75104e325044c3fa403e84376a5848
#
_entry.id   3e75104e325044c3fa403e84376a5848
#
_cell.length_a   1.000
_cell.length_b   1.000
_cell.length_c   1.000
_cell.angle_alpha   90.00
_cell.angle_beta   90.00
_cell.angle_gamma   90.00
#
_symmetry.space_group_name_H-M   'P 1'
#
loop_
_entity.id
_entity.type
_entity.pdbx_description
1 polymer ?
#
loop_
_entity_poly.entity_id
_entity_poly.type
_entity_poly.pdbx_seq_one_letter_code
_entity_poly.pdbx_strand_id
1 'polypeptide(L)'
;MVRVEEDRRADRPDIAVLGGAMLPLAGRIRVYSCGITPYDVTHLGHAATFVWVDALSRVLHAAGSDVIVCRNVTDVDDVLAAAADRAGEPYDRFAAIQQFYFDQDMAALRVGVPAVQPRAHAHVGPVIALASGLLARGAAYERAGSVYFRGGATA
;
A
#
# COMPACT_ATOMS: atom_id res chain seq x y z
N MET A 1 8.38 6.82 -46.75
CA MET A 1 7.12 7.46 -46.37
C MET A 1 6.99 7.26 -44.86
N VAL A 2 7.54 8.21 -44.09
CA VAL A 2 7.54 8.18 -42.64
C VAL A 2 6.18 8.72 -42.19
N ARG A 3 5.32 7.87 -41.57
CA ARG A 3 4.13 8.36 -40.90
C ARG A 3 4.59 9.07 -39.62
N VAL A 4 4.40 10.38 -39.59
CA VAL A 4 4.44 11.17 -38.38
C VAL A 4 3.32 10.68 -37.51
N GLU A 5 3.66 10.08 -36.36
CA GLU A 5 2.72 9.74 -35.31
C GLU A 5 2.24 11.09 -34.74
N GLU A 6 1.05 11.52 -35.15
CA GLU A 6 0.41 12.71 -34.64
C GLU A 6 0.36 12.62 -33.11
N ASP A 7 0.95 13.60 -32.46
CA ASP A 7 1.08 13.73 -31.01
C ASP A 7 -0.32 13.78 -30.38
N ARG A 8 -0.82 12.61 -29.96
CA ARG A 8 -2.07 12.47 -29.19
C ARG A 8 -2.02 13.11 -27.80
N ARG A 9 -1.01 13.93 -27.52
CA ARG A 9 -0.87 14.63 -26.24
C ARG A 9 -1.72 15.90 -26.14
N ALA A 10 -2.21 16.42 -27.27
CA ALA A 10 -2.90 17.73 -27.30
C ALA A 10 -4.32 17.74 -26.72
N ASP A 11 -4.93 16.57 -26.40
CA ASP A 11 -6.33 16.47 -25.98
C ASP A 11 -6.51 15.73 -24.63
N ARG A 12 -5.47 15.72 -23.79
CA ARG A 12 -5.53 15.07 -22.47
C ARG A 12 -5.86 16.11 -21.40
N PRO A 13 -6.81 15.82 -20.51
CA PRO A 13 -7.03 16.71 -19.37
C PRO A 13 -5.77 16.73 -18.50
N ASP A 14 -5.17 17.88 -18.35
CA ASP A 14 -3.97 18.07 -17.49
C ASP A 14 -4.28 17.89 -16.00
N ILE A 15 -5.52 17.61 -15.65
CA ILE A 15 -6.01 17.68 -14.27
C ILE A 15 -7.09 16.62 -14.06
N ALA A 16 -6.96 15.84 -12.99
CA ALA A 16 -8.03 15.03 -12.41
C ALA A 16 -8.49 15.66 -11.09
N VAL A 17 -9.75 15.47 -10.74
CA VAL A 17 -10.31 15.97 -9.48
C VAL A 17 -10.59 14.80 -8.56
N LEU A 18 -9.98 14.81 -7.38
CA LEU A 18 -10.22 13.84 -6.32
C LEU A 18 -10.66 14.56 -5.04
N GLY A 19 -11.86 14.29 -4.56
CA GLY A 19 -12.38 14.93 -3.35
C GLY A 19 -12.40 16.45 -3.41
N GLY A 20 -12.59 17.07 -4.58
CA GLY A 20 -12.54 18.50 -4.80
C GLY A 20 -11.12 19.08 -4.96
N ALA A 21 -10.07 18.28 -4.80
CA ALA A 21 -8.69 18.69 -5.04
C ALA A 21 -8.28 18.38 -6.48
N MET A 22 -7.61 19.34 -7.11
CA MET A 22 -7.04 19.16 -8.45
C MET A 22 -5.74 18.37 -8.35
N LEU A 23 -5.64 17.27 -9.10
CA LEU A 23 -4.44 16.45 -9.19
C LEU A 23 -3.74 16.77 -10.52
N PRO A 24 -2.48 17.27 -10.50
CA PRO A 24 -1.73 17.45 -11.72
C PRO A 24 -1.39 16.08 -12.34
N LEU A 25 -1.76 15.89 -13.61
CA LEU A 25 -1.45 14.67 -14.36
C LEU A 25 -0.09 14.85 -15.05
N ALA A 26 0.97 14.68 -14.30
CA ALA A 26 2.33 14.80 -14.83
C ALA A 26 3.02 13.43 -14.92
N GLY A 27 3.11 12.88 -16.13
CA GLY A 27 3.97 11.72 -16.41
C GLY A 27 3.56 10.47 -15.63
N ARG A 28 4.49 9.96 -14.79
CA ARG A 28 4.26 8.77 -13.98
C ARG A 28 3.68 9.12 -12.62
N ILE A 29 2.52 8.55 -12.30
CA ILE A 29 1.83 8.71 -11.02
C ILE A 29 2.09 7.48 -10.15
N ARG A 30 2.47 7.72 -8.90
CA ARG A 30 2.65 6.66 -7.90
C ARG A 30 1.55 6.75 -6.87
N VAL A 31 0.77 5.68 -6.75
CA VAL A 31 -0.31 5.55 -5.76
C VAL A 31 0.14 4.57 -4.69
N TYR A 32 0.22 5.02 -3.46
CA TYR A 32 0.44 4.14 -2.32
C TYR A 32 -0.87 3.91 -1.59
N SER A 33 -1.23 2.65 -1.38
CA SER A 33 -2.35 2.23 -0.56
C SER A 33 -1.83 1.40 0.60
N CYS A 34 -2.25 1.72 1.81
CA CYS A 34 -2.02 0.84 2.95
C CYS A 34 -2.67 -0.51 2.67
N GLY A 35 -1.96 -1.58 2.90
CA GLY A 35 -2.49 -2.94 2.78
C GLY A 35 -3.29 -3.36 4.00
N ILE A 36 -3.74 -4.59 4.01
CA ILE A 36 -4.39 -5.20 5.18
C ILE A 36 -3.35 -5.86 6.09
N THR A 37 -3.71 -6.02 7.37
CA THR A 37 -3.17 -7.05 8.24
C THR A 37 -4.04 -8.29 8.05
N PRO A 38 -3.53 -9.37 7.44
CA PRO A 38 -4.37 -10.51 7.05
C PRO A 38 -4.62 -11.45 8.25
N TYR A 39 -5.48 -11.03 9.18
CA TYR A 39 -5.79 -11.80 10.41
C TYR A 39 -7.24 -12.31 10.46
N ASP A 40 -8.12 -11.82 9.60
CA ASP A 40 -9.55 -12.15 9.58
C ASP A 40 -10.11 -11.98 8.17
N VAL A 41 -11.38 -12.38 7.98
CA VAL A 41 -12.10 -12.26 6.70
C VAL A 41 -12.17 -10.81 6.22
N THR A 42 -12.11 -10.63 4.91
CA THR A 42 -12.32 -9.32 4.28
C THR A 42 -13.74 -8.84 4.51
N HIS A 43 -13.91 -7.66 5.08
CA HIS A 43 -15.22 -7.03 5.22
C HIS A 43 -15.40 -5.89 4.21
N LEU A 44 -16.64 -5.41 4.04
CA LEU A 44 -16.99 -4.38 3.06
C LEU A 44 -16.16 -3.09 3.18
N GLY A 45 -15.73 -2.71 4.38
CA GLY A 45 -14.86 -1.54 4.59
C GLY A 45 -13.50 -1.70 3.93
N HIS A 46 -12.87 -2.89 4.06
CA HIS A 46 -11.64 -3.21 3.35
C HIS A 46 -11.88 -3.21 1.83
N ALA A 47 -12.93 -3.90 1.38
CA ALA A 47 -13.28 -3.98 -0.03
C ALA A 47 -13.46 -2.57 -0.64
N ALA A 48 -14.20 -1.70 0.03
CA ALA A 48 -14.43 -0.33 -0.44
C ALA A 48 -13.13 0.44 -0.66
N THR A 49 -12.17 0.34 0.29
CA THR A 49 -10.88 1.03 0.17
C THR A 49 -10.14 0.62 -1.10
N PHE A 50 -10.05 -0.68 -1.38
CA PHE A 50 -9.28 -1.17 -2.53
C PHE A 50 -10.01 -0.97 -3.86
N VAL A 51 -11.34 -1.05 -3.87
CA VAL A 51 -12.16 -0.70 -5.04
C VAL A 51 -11.99 0.79 -5.39
N TRP A 52 -11.96 1.68 -4.41
CA TRP A 52 -11.71 3.11 -4.65
C TRP A 52 -10.31 3.39 -5.20
N VAL A 53 -9.28 2.72 -4.68
CA VAL A 53 -7.91 2.86 -5.20
C VAL A 53 -7.82 2.33 -6.64
N ASP A 54 -8.48 1.21 -6.93
CA ASP A 54 -8.54 0.66 -8.28
C ASP A 54 -9.30 1.58 -9.24
N ALA A 55 -10.45 2.12 -8.83
CA ALA A 55 -11.21 3.08 -9.62
C ALA A 55 -10.38 4.33 -9.93
N LEU A 56 -9.68 4.89 -8.93
CA LEU A 56 -8.76 6.01 -9.13
C LEU A 56 -7.67 5.66 -10.16
N SER A 57 -7.04 4.50 -10.01
CA SER A 57 -6.02 4.02 -10.96
C SER A 57 -6.55 3.95 -12.38
N ARG A 58 -7.76 3.41 -12.58
CA ARG A 58 -8.39 3.30 -13.91
C ARG A 58 -8.70 4.67 -14.51
N VAL A 59 -9.19 5.62 -13.72
CA VAL A 59 -9.44 6.99 -14.16
C VAL A 59 -8.14 7.67 -14.59
N LEU A 60 -7.07 7.54 -13.80
CA LEU A 60 -5.76 8.09 -14.13
C LEU A 60 -5.15 7.47 -15.39
N HIS A 61 -5.30 6.16 -15.57
CA HIS A 61 -4.89 5.49 -16.81
C HIS A 61 -5.71 5.96 -18.01
N ALA A 62 -7.03 6.09 -17.86
CA ALA A 62 -7.90 6.61 -18.93
C ALA A 62 -7.55 8.06 -19.32
N ALA A 63 -7.09 8.87 -18.34
CA ALA A 63 -6.53 10.19 -18.57
C ALA A 63 -5.13 10.17 -19.19
N GLY A 64 -4.57 8.97 -19.46
CA GLY A 64 -3.30 8.79 -20.17
C GLY A 64 -2.06 8.84 -19.29
N SER A 65 -2.20 8.75 -17.96
CA SER A 65 -1.07 8.68 -17.05
C SER A 65 -0.51 7.26 -16.93
N ASP A 66 0.80 7.14 -16.73
CA ASP A 66 1.45 5.89 -16.32
C ASP A 66 1.31 5.75 -14.79
N VAL A 67 0.49 4.80 -14.33
CA VAL A 67 0.16 4.66 -12.91
C VAL A 67 0.80 3.42 -12.32
N ILE A 68 1.57 3.59 -11.25
CA ILE A 68 2.14 2.49 -10.47
C ILE A 68 1.45 2.46 -9.11
N VAL A 69 0.73 1.37 -8.83
CA VAL A 69 0.12 1.14 -7.51
C VAL A 69 1.05 0.29 -6.66
N CYS A 70 1.33 0.76 -5.46
CA CYS A 70 1.99 0.03 -4.39
C CYS A 70 1.00 -0.22 -3.26
N ARG A 71 0.85 -1.48 -2.84
CA ARG A 71 0.05 -1.89 -1.67
C ARG A 71 0.91 -2.80 -0.80
N ASN A 72 1.21 -2.39 0.43
CA ASN A 72 1.97 -3.24 1.33
C ASN A 72 1.12 -4.42 1.86
N VAL A 73 1.79 -5.43 2.36
CA VAL A 73 1.20 -6.53 3.14
C VAL A 73 1.76 -6.44 4.55
N THR A 74 0.87 -6.22 5.54
CA THR A 74 1.26 -6.13 6.96
C THR A 74 1.22 -7.55 7.55
N ASP A 75 2.21 -8.34 7.18
CA ASP A 75 2.37 -9.73 7.61
C ASP A 75 3.34 -9.89 8.81
N VAL A 76 3.59 -8.81 9.55
CA VAL A 76 4.21 -8.78 10.88
C VAL A 76 3.39 -7.85 11.74
N ASP A 77 2.58 -8.41 12.65
CA ASP A 77 1.62 -7.65 13.46
C ASP A 77 1.18 -8.49 14.68
N ASP A 78 1.00 -7.85 15.84
CA ASP A 78 0.60 -8.53 17.08
C ASP A 78 -0.79 -9.15 16.99
N VAL A 79 -1.72 -8.50 16.27
CA VAL A 79 -3.08 -9.01 16.08
C VAL A 79 -3.07 -10.28 15.23
N LEU A 80 -2.23 -10.29 14.20
CA LEU A 80 -2.02 -11.47 13.35
C LEU A 80 -1.40 -12.64 14.13
N ALA A 81 -0.42 -12.36 14.99
CA ALA A 81 0.18 -13.36 15.87
C ALA A 81 -0.86 -13.98 16.81
N ALA A 82 -1.64 -13.14 17.49
CA ALA A 82 -2.71 -13.60 18.37
C ALA A 82 -3.82 -14.38 17.62
N ALA A 83 -4.09 -14.06 16.36
CA ALA A 83 -5.05 -14.81 15.54
C ALA A 83 -4.51 -16.19 15.15
N ALA A 84 -3.24 -16.29 14.77
CA ALA A 84 -2.57 -17.55 14.47
C ALA A 84 -2.54 -18.49 15.68
N ASP A 85 -2.21 -17.94 16.87
CA ASP A 85 -2.20 -18.69 18.13
C ASP A 85 -3.59 -19.25 18.47
N ARG A 86 -4.66 -18.44 18.30
CA ARG A 86 -6.04 -18.90 18.54
C ARG A 86 -6.48 -19.98 17.56
N ALA A 87 -5.95 -19.94 16.33
CA ALA A 87 -6.22 -20.95 15.31
C ALA A 87 -5.38 -22.23 15.49
N GLY A 88 -4.36 -22.20 16.35
CA GLY A 88 -3.41 -23.32 16.51
C GLY A 88 -2.53 -23.55 15.28
N GLU A 89 -2.29 -22.50 14.48
CA GLU A 89 -1.53 -22.56 13.24
C GLU A 89 -0.19 -21.83 13.37
N PRO A 90 0.86 -22.30 12.68
CA PRO A 90 2.09 -21.53 12.54
C PRO A 90 1.81 -20.16 11.91
N TYR A 91 2.44 -19.12 12.46
CA TYR A 91 2.22 -17.72 12.09
C TYR A 91 2.32 -17.44 10.58
N ASP A 92 3.41 -17.88 9.97
CA ASP A 92 3.69 -17.68 8.55
C ASP A 92 2.67 -18.38 7.64
N ARG A 93 2.27 -19.60 8.02
CA ARG A 93 1.23 -20.35 7.31
C ARG A 93 -0.13 -19.66 7.43
N PHE A 94 -0.51 -19.24 8.64
CA PHE A 94 -1.76 -18.52 8.87
C PHE A 94 -1.81 -17.22 8.04
N ALA A 95 -0.75 -16.41 8.10
CA ALA A 95 -0.65 -15.17 7.32
C ALA A 95 -0.76 -15.41 5.81
N ALA A 96 -0.10 -16.46 5.29
CA ALA A 96 -0.16 -16.80 3.87
C ALA A 96 -1.57 -17.22 3.43
N ILE A 97 -2.28 -18.01 4.25
CA ILE A 97 -3.64 -18.46 3.97
C ILE A 97 -4.61 -17.26 3.96
N GLN A 98 -4.53 -16.38 4.96
CA GLN A 98 -5.39 -15.20 5.02
C GLN A 98 -5.12 -14.22 3.87
N GLN A 99 -3.86 -14.04 3.49
CA GLN A 99 -3.50 -13.24 2.32
C GLN A 99 -4.08 -13.85 1.03
N PHE A 100 -4.05 -15.16 0.89
CA PHE A 100 -4.63 -15.83 -0.27
C PHE A 100 -6.14 -15.60 -0.38
N TYR A 101 -6.88 -15.69 0.72
CA TYR A 101 -8.32 -15.39 0.72
C TYR A 101 -8.59 -13.93 0.37
N PHE A 102 -7.83 -13.01 0.94
CA PHE A 102 -7.94 -11.60 0.59
C PHE A 102 -7.71 -11.36 -0.92
N ASP A 103 -6.68 -11.98 -1.50
CA ASP A 103 -6.39 -11.81 -2.93
C ASP A 103 -7.50 -12.40 -3.81
N GLN A 104 -8.14 -13.50 -3.38
CA GLN A 104 -9.33 -14.04 -4.06
C GLN A 104 -10.53 -13.08 -3.98
N ASP A 105 -10.79 -12.47 -2.82
CA ASP A 105 -11.86 -11.48 -2.66
C ASP A 105 -11.63 -10.26 -3.56
N MET A 106 -10.39 -9.77 -3.63
CA MET A 106 -10.04 -8.66 -4.51
C MET A 106 -10.20 -9.04 -5.99
N ALA A 107 -9.84 -10.25 -6.37
CA ALA A 107 -10.04 -10.75 -7.73
C ALA A 107 -11.55 -10.87 -8.08
N ALA A 108 -12.38 -11.35 -7.15
CA ALA A 108 -13.83 -11.43 -7.33
C ALA A 108 -14.46 -10.04 -7.52
N LEU A 109 -13.93 -9.02 -6.86
CA LEU A 109 -14.31 -7.61 -7.02
C LEU A 109 -13.69 -6.95 -8.26
N ARG A 110 -12.88 -7.68 -9.03
CA ARG A 110 -12.13 -7.18 -10.20
C ARG A 110 -11.19 -6.02 -9.87
N VAL A 111 -10.68 -5.97 -8.65
CA VAL A 111 -9.62 -5.05 -8.24
C VAL A 111 -8.31 -5.51 -8.87
N GLY A 112 -7.62 -4.61 -9.54
CA GLY A 112 -6.35 -4.90 -10.20
C GLY A 112 -5.26 -5.31 -9.21
N VAL A 113 -4.39 -6.22 -9.63
CA VAL A 113 -3.20 -6.58 -8.85
C VAL A 113 -2.25 -5.39 -8.83
N PRO A 114 -1.81 -4.90 -7.65
CA PRO A 114 -0.87 -3.79 -7.59
C PRO A 114 0.49 -4.19 -8.17
N ALA A 115 1.16 -3.22 -8.81
CA ALA A 115 2.47 -3.44 -9.44
C ALA A 115 3.56 -3.78 -8.40
N VAL A 116 3.41 -3.32 -7.16
CA VAL A 116 4.37 -3.52 -6.07
C VAL A 116 3.62 -3.90 -4.79
N GLN A 117 4.01 -5.03 -4.18
CA GLN A 117 3.45 -5.52 -2.92
C GLN A 117 4.57 -5.84 -1.92
N PRO A 118 5.18 -4.83 -1.25
CA PRO A 118 6.18 -5.07 -0.23
C PRO A 118 5.56 -5.76 0.99
N ARG A 119 6.22 -6.79 1.49
CA ARG A 119 5.82 -7.53 2.68
C ARG A 119 6.62 -7.06 3.88
N ALA A 120 5.96 -6.85 5.02
CA ALA A 120 6.59 -6.33 6.24
C ALA A 120 7.73 -7.25 6.73
N HIS A 121 7.54 -8.58 6.71
CA HIS A 121 8.56 -9.53 7.15
C HIS A 121 9.87 -9.42 6.35
N ALA A 122 9.79 -9.11 5.05
CA ALA A 122 10.97 -8.94 4.21
C ALA A 122 11.73 -7.62 4.48
N HIS A 123 11.14 -6.71 5.27
CA HIS A 123 11.68 -5.38 5.53
C HIS A 123 12.03 -5.15 7.01
N VAL A 124 12.00 -6.18 7.86
CA VAL A 124 12.34 -6.06 9.29
C VAL A 124 13.76 -5.52 9.48
N GLY A 125 14.74 -6.00 8.71
CA GLY A 125 16.12 -5.49 8.79
C GLY A 125 16.22 -3.98 8.50
N PRO A 126 15.71 -3.48 7.38
CA PRO A 126 15.62 -2.03 7.10
C PRO A 126 14.89 -1.23 8.18
N VAL A 127 13.79 -1.76 8.76
CA VAL A 127 13.06 -1.10 9.86
C VAL A 127 13.94 -0.98 11.11
N ILE A 128 14.65 -2.04 11.49
CA ILE A 128 15.60 -2.02 12.60
C ILE A 128 16.70 -0.98 12.37
N ALA A 129 17.27 -0.94 11.16
CA ALA A 129 18.31 0.02 10.80
C ALA A 129 17.79 1.47 10.90
N LEU A 130 16.57 1.73 10.42
CA LEU A 130 15.92 3.04 10.55
C LEU A 130 15.70 3.42 12.02
N ALA A 131 15.13 2.52 12.83
CA ALA A 131 14.89 2.76 14.25
C ALA A 131 16.21 3.06 15.01
N SER A 132 17.26 2.30 14.73
CA SER A 132 18.59 2.53 15.30
C SER A 132 19.17 3.88 14.89
N GLY A 133 19.01 4.28 13.64
CA GLY A 133 19.42 5.60 13.14
C GLY A 133 18.68 6.76 13.80
N LEU A 134 17.38 6.59 14.08
CA LEU A 134 16.56 7.57 14.79
C LEU A 134 16.98 7.70 16.26
N LEU A 135 17.27 6.56 16.91
CA LEU A 135 17.82 6.55 18.29
C LEU A 135 19.15 7.29 18.36
N ALA A 136 20.09 6.98 17.46
CA ALA A 136 21.41 7.60 17.41
C ALA A 136 21.33 9.13 17.21
N ARG A 137 20.31 9.63 16.54
CA ARG A 137 20.06 11.06 16.32
C ARG A 137 19.22 11.73 17.40
N GLY A 138 18.78 11.00 18.41
CA GLY A 138 17.90 11.50 19.47
C GLY A 138 16.45 11.80 19.02
N ALA A 139 16.09 11.44 17.78
CA ALA A 139 14.73 11.56 17.26
C ALA A 139 13.79 10.46 17.76
N ALA A 140 14.34 9.39 18.33
CA ALA A 140 13.62 8.34 19.03
C ALA A 140 14.20 8.13 20.43
N TYR A 141 13.49 7.38 21.27
CA TYR A 141 13.92 6.98 22.60
C TYR A 141 13.45 5.56 22.90
N GLU A 142 14.18 4.88 23.76
CA GLU A 142 13.82 3.56 24.26
C GLU A 142 13.11 3.67 25.61
N ARG A 143 12.05 2.88 25.77
CA ARG A 143 11.35 2.73 27.05
C ARG A 143 10.78 1.32 27.16
N ALA A 144 11.13 0.63 28.24
CA ALA A 144 10.66 -0.73 28.54
C ALA A 144 10.83 -1.73 27.37
N GLY A 145 11.97 -1.68 26.66
CA GLY A 145 12.28 -2.58 25.54
C GLY A 145 11.60 -2.21 24.21
N SER A 146 10.89 -1.09 24.15
CA SER A 146 10.26 -0.57 22.94
C SER A 146 10.86 0.76 22.52
N VAL A 147 10.90 1.01 21.20
CA VAL A 147 11.41 2.25 20.61
C VAL A 147 10.24 3.16 20.22
N TYR A 148 10.30 4.41 20.66
CA TYR A 148 9.28 5.42 20.42
C TYR A 148 9.87 6.62 19.68
N PHE A 149 9.15 7.12 18.67
CA PHE A 149 9.51 8.33 17.94
C PHE A 149 9.11 9.59 18.76
N ARG A 150 9.96 10.62 18.75
CA ARG A 150 9.67 11.92 19.36
C ARG A 150 8.85 12.80 18.42
N GLY A 151 7.53 12.69 18.43
CA GLY A 151 6.64 13.39 17.51
C GLY A 151 6.73 14.92 17.49
N GLY A 152 7.29 15.55 18.53
CA GLY A 152 7.52 17.00 18.58
C GLY A 152 8.88 17.46 18.02
N ALA A 153 9.73 16.54 17.56
CA ALA A 153 11.10 16.86 17.12
C ALA A 153 11.18 17.31 15.63
N THR A 154 10.07 17.37 14.94
CA THR A 154 9.95 17.68 13.48
C THR A 154 9.19 18.97 13.19
N ALA A 155 9.04 19.85 14.17
CA ALA A 155 8.47 21.19 13.95
C ALA A 155 9.57 22.22 13.67
#